data_520afcd531b5dea352a97957d601a378
#
_entry.id   520afcd531b5dea352a97957d601a378
#
_cell.length_a   1.000
_cell.length_b   1.000
_cell.length_c   1.000
_cell.angle_alpha   90.00
_cell.angle_beta   90.00
_cell.angle_gamma   90.00
#
_symmetry.space_group_name_H-M   'P 1'
#
loop_
_entity.id
_entity.type
_entity.pdbx_description
1 polymer ?
#
loop_
_entity_poly.entity_id
_entity_poly.type
_entity_poly.pdbx_seq_one_letter_code
_entity_poly.pdbx_strand_id
1 'polypeptide(L)'
;MLCWGDNMYKLTQFKDPIAFYDKVHSLLMEDEAANNLPLGLLNTMKTSDKYKDPLLLLVEDESGLVVGSFIMTPPHYLVSTLKVEKEEIKGITILLKDFCEDVHLSIPGFVAEKETALQLTREWSHVTGASTSIRMNQRVYQLNKVKDIPLSEGQMVPVCSGQERLLAKCIREFVADTEVVSMSGDESLKRAKDMIEKEAYVFFWEVDGQPVSMARGARRTENGITVNFVYTPKEFRKKGYASSVVAELSRLLLKDHSFCSLYTDLDNPTSNKIYIEIGYRPVCDSMMISIV
;
A
#
# COMPACT_ATOMS: atom_id res chain seq x y z
N MET A 1 -19.52 23.95 5.52
CA MET A 1 -19.13 23.58 6.89
C MET A 1 -20.36 22.95 7.52
N LEU A 2 -20.47 21.63 7.44
CA LEU A 2 -21.62 20.88 7.98
C LEU A 2 -21.19 20.38 9.36
N CYS A 3 -21.73 20.98 10.41
CA CYS A 3 -21.59 20.48 11.78
C CYS A 3 -22.79 19.58 12.04
N TRP A 4 -22.55 18.32 12.27
CA TRP A 4 -23.56 17.33 12.67
C TRP A 4 -23.45 17.09 14.18
N GLY A 5 -24.56 17.19 14.87
CA GLY A 5 -24.95 16.93 16.25
C GLY A 5 -23.91 16.34 17.23
N ASP A 6 -24.20 16.24 18.49
CA ASP A 6 -23.44 15.77 19.68
C ASP A 6 -22.38 14.65 19.47
N ASN A 7 -21.57 14.75 18.41
CA ASN A 7 -20.53 13.80 18.07
C ASN A 7 -19.19 14.30 18.60
N MET A 8 -18.52 13.49 19.40
CA MET A 8 -17.16 13.70 19.90
C MET A 8 -16.12 13.87 18.77
N TYR A 9 -16.51 13.75 17.50
CA TYR A 9 -15.65 13.79 16.34
C TYR A 9 -16.20 14.68 15.25
N LYS A 10 -15.28 15.26 14.47
CA LYS A 10 -15.57 16.04 13.27
C LYS A 10 -14.89 15.44 12.07
N LEU A 11 -15.63 15.26 10.96
CA LEU A 11 -15.11 14.84 9.67
C LEU A 11 -15.00 16.06 8.74
N THR A 12 -13.79 16.29 8.19
CA THR A 12 -13.53 17.42 7.31
C THR A 12 -12.94 16.95 5.99
N GLN A 13 -13.58 17.29 4.86
CA GLN A 13 -13.04 17.00 3.53
C GLN A 13 -12.04 18.06 3.08
N PHE A 14 -10.95 17.59 2.51
CA PHE A 14 -9.93 18.42 1.84
C PHE A 14 -9.94 18.14 0.34
N LYS A 15 -9.69 19.20 -0.43
CA LYS A 15 -9.47 19.10 -1.89
C LYS A 15 -8.00 19.25 -2.26
N ASP A 16 -7.22 19.94 -1.42
CA ASP A 16 -5.80 20.14 -1.61
C ASP A 16 -5.01 19.07 -0.84
N PRO A 17 -4.27 18.18 -1.56
CA PRO A 17 -3.45 17.15 -0.92
C PRO A 17 -2.31 17.71 -0.06
N ILE A 18 -1.80 18.91 -0.36
CA ILE A 18 -0.72 19.53 0.42
C ILE A 18 -1.26 19.96 1.77
N ALA A 19 -2.37 20.74 1.77
CA ALA A 19 -3.02 21.16 3.00
C ALA A 19 -3.49 19.98 3.87
N PHE A 20 -3.96 18.90 3.23
CA PHE A 20 -4.32 17.67 3.94
C PHE A 20 -3.09 16.99 4.55
N TYR A 21 -2.01 16.85 3.77
CA TYR A 21 -0.76 16.25 4.25
C TYR A 21 -0.26 16.97 5.50
N ASP A 22 -0.22 18.30 5.49
CA ASP A 22 0.26 19.10 6.63
C ASP A 22 -0.55 18.83 7.92
N LYS A 23 -1.83 18.51 7.77
CA LYS A 23 -2.71 18.15 8.90
C LYS A 23 -2.46 16.75 9.44
N VAL A 24 -2.33 15.76 8.56
CA VAL A 24 -2.24 14.33 8.95
C VAL A 24 -0.82 13.86 9.17
N HIS A 25 0.19 14.65 8.79
CA HIS A 25 1.59 14.25 8.80
C HIS A 25 2.04 13.71 10.16
N SER A 26 1.82 14.47 11.24
CA SER A 26 2.23 14.03 12.58
C SER A 26 1.60 12.71 12.98
N LEU A 27 0.29 12.53 12.73
CA LEU A 27 -0.41 11.29 13.00
C LEU A 27 0.18 10.09 12.22
N LEU A 28 0.44 10.29 10.93
CA LEU A 28 0.95 9.21 10.08
C LEU A 28 2.41 8.87 10.38
N MET A 29 3.20 9.85 10.82
CA MET A 29 4.62 9.68 11.17
C MET A 29 4.84 9.02 12.54
N GLU A 30 3.82 8.86 13.39
CA GLU A 30 3.94 8.09 14.64
C GLU A 30 4.38 6.64 14.39
N ASP A 31 3.95 6.06 13.27
CA ASP A 31 4.44 4.77 12.77
C ASP A 31 4.56 4.83 11.24
N GLU A 32 5.65 5.42 10.77
CA GLU A 32 5.90 5.67 9.35
C GLU A 32 5.87 4.38 8.52
N ALA A 33 6.39 3.28 9.06
CA ALA A 33 6.43 2.00 8.37
C ALA A 33 5.05 1.38 8.22
N ALA A 34 4.21 1.42 9.26
CA ALA A 34 2.82 0.97 9.20
C ALA A 34 2.00 1.84 8.24
N ASN A 35 2.22 3.16 8.30
CA ASN A 35 1.51 4.16 7.50
C ASN A 35 2.18 4.45 6.13
N ASN A 36 3.08 3.57 5.64
CA ASN A 36 3.75 3.78 4.36
C ASN A 36 2.78 3.91 3.16
N LEU A 37 1.60 3.29 3.21
CA LEU A 37 0.61 3.39 2.14
C LEU A 37 -0.03 4.78 2.07
N PRO A 38 -0.68 5.31 3.12
CA PRO A 38 -1.23 6.66 3.10
C PRO A 38 -0.16 7.73 2.84
N LEU A 39 1.02 7.65 3.48
CA LEU A 39 2.14 8.57 3.23
C LEU A 39 2.60 8.55 1.79
N GLY A 40 2.79 7.37 1.19
CA GLY A 40 3.21 7.23 -0.19
C GLY A 40 2.16 7.72 -1.21
N LEU A 41 0.86 7.54 -0.92
CA LEU A 41 -0.22 8.12 -1.73
C LEU A 41 -0.16 9.64 -1.70
N LEU A 42 -0.07 10.24 -0.52
CA LEU A 42 -0.02 11.68 -0.34
C LEU A 42 1.23 12.29 -0.97
N ASN A 43 2.41 11.67 -0.81
CA ASN A 43 3.63 12.13 -1.46
C ASN A 43 3.52 12.10 -2.99
N THR A 44 2.82 11.11 -3.54
CA THR A 44 2.54 11.05 -4.98
C THR A 44 1.59 12.17 -5.41
N MET A 45 0.55 12.46 -4.63
CA MET A 45 -0.41 13.53 -4.92
C MET A 45 0.22 14.93 -4.85
N LYS A 46 1.19 15.14 -3.98
CA LYS A 46 1.94 16.41 -3.89
C LYS A 46 2.78 16.71 -5.12
N THR A 47 3.19 15.70 -5.87
CA THR A 47 4.17 15.82 -6.95
C THR A 47 3.63 15.46 -8.33
N SER A 48 2.41 14.93 -8.43
CA SER A 48 1.82 14.51 -9.70
C SER A 48 0.30 14.42 -9.65
N ASP A 49 -0.34 14.64 -10.80
CA ASP A 49 -1.78 14.48 -11.03
C ASP A 49 -2.17 13.03 -11.34
N LYS A 50 -1.42 12.06 -10.82
CA LYS A 50 -1.65 10.63 -11.08
C LYS A 50 -3.03 10.17 -10.64
N TYR A 51 -3.49 10.65 -9.51
CA TYR A 51 -4.79 10.29 -8.94
C TYR A 51 -5.80 11.40 -9.24
N LYS A 52 -6.85 11.04 -9.97
CA LYS A 52 -7.96 11.95 -10.26
C LYS A 52 -8.97 11.90 -9.11
N ASP A 53 -9.41 13.08 -8.67
CA ASP A 53 -10.47 13.25 -7.66
C ASP A 53 -10.28 12.37 -6.40
N PRO A 54 -9.12 12.43 -5.71
CA PRO A 54 -8.92 11.68 -4.49
C PRO A 54 -9.86 12.17 -3.39
N LEU A 55 -10.38 11.23 -2.60
CA LEU A 55 -11.09 11.56 -1.38
C LEU A 55 -10.08 11.68 -0.24
N LEU A 56 -10.10 12.83 0.44
CA LEU A 56 -9.22 13.14 1.57
C LEU A 56 -10.09 13.63 2.74
N LEU A 57 -10.24 12.80 3.77
CA LEU A 57 -11.06 13.13 4.94
C LEU A 57 -10.21 13.10 6.20
N LEU A 58 -10.29 14.17 6.98
CA LEU A 58 -9.64 14.33 8.27
C LEU A 58 -10.65 14.04 9.39
N VAL A 59 -10.23 13.32 10.41
CA VAL A 59 -11.00 13.10 11.65
C VAL A 59 -10.31 13.85 12.78
N GLU A 60 -11.02 14.80 13.39
CA GLU A 60 -10.61 15.55 14.58
C GLU A 60 -11.53 15.22 15.75
N ASP A 61 -11.01 15.18 16.96
CA ASP A 61 -11.80 15.11 18.20
C ASP A 61 -12.34 16.49 18.61
N GLU A 62 -13.06 16.56 19.72
CA GLU A 62 -13.62 17.81 20.26
C GLU A 62 -12.57 18.87 20.58
N SER A 63 -11.33 18.46 20.90
CA SER A 63 -10.23 19.37 21.17
C SER A 63 -9.58 19.93 19.91
N GLY A 64 -9.93 19.39 18.73
CA GLY A 64 -9.30 19.69 17.45
C GLY A 64 -8.02 18.87 17.21
N LEU A 65 -7.75 17.86 18.02
CA LEU A 65 -6.66 16.91 17.77
C LEU A 65 -7.01 16.01 16.58
N VAL A 66 -6.05 15.84 15.68
CA VAL A 66 -6.19 14.92 14.55
C VAL A 66 -6.02 13.48 15.06
N VAL A 67 -7.10 12.71 15.01
CA VAL A 67 -7.16 11.33 15.48
C VAL A 67 -7.33 10.32 14.36
N GLY A 68 -7.53 10.79 13.13
CA GLY A 68 -7.65 9.87 12.00
C GLY A 68 -7.67 10.52 10.63
N SER A 69 -7.55 9.67 9.63
CA SER A 69 -7.63 10.04 8.23
C SER A 69 -8.23 8.93 7.37
N PHE A 70 -8.95 9.33 6.33
CA PHE A 70 -9.43 8.45 5.27
C PHE A 70 -8.93 8.97 3.93
N ILE A 71 -8.30 8.10 3.16
CA ILE A 71 -7.75 8.43 1.83
C ILE A 71 -8.25 7.41 0.83
N MET A 72 -8.94 7.86 -0.23
CA MET A 72 -9.34 6.99 -1.32
C MET A 72 -8.88 7.57 -2.67
N THR A 73 -8.34 6.72 -3.50
CA THR A 73 -8.01 7.01 -4.90
C THR A 73 -8.87 6.13 -5.77
N PRO A 74 -10.07 6.60 -6.18
CA PRO A 74 -10.98 5.75 -6.94
C PRO A 74 -10.31 5.08 -8.15
N PRO A 75 -10.61 3.80 -8.43
CA PRO A 75 -11.64 2.94 -7.83
C PRO A 75 -11.15 2.08 -6.64
N HIS A 76 -10.02 2.45 -6.00
CA HIS A 76 -9.42 1.65 -4.93
C HIS A 76 -10.16 1.82 -3.59
N TYR A 77 -9.85 0.94 -2.63
CA TYR A 77 -10.43 0.93 -1.29
C TYR A 77 -10.03 2.17 -0.49
N LEU A 78 -10.84 2.49 0.51
CA LEU A 78 -10.59 3.55 1.47
C LEU A 78 -9.48 3.13 2.43
N VAL A 79 -8.33 3.77 2.34
CA VAL A 79 -7.22 3.60 3.29
C VAL A 79 -7.55 4.39 4.53
N SER A 80 -7.59 3.71 5.67
CA SER A 80 -8.05 4.28 6.94
C SER A 80 -6.95 4.18 8.00
N THR A 81 -6.65 5.30 8.63
CA THR A 81 -5.77 5.37 9.82
C THR A 81 -6.60 6.02 10.94
N LEU A 82 -6.80 5.31 12.04
CA LEU A 82 -7.52 5.80 13.21
C LEU A 82 -6.70 5.50 14.47
N LYS A 83 -6.56 6.48 15.34
CA LYS A 83 -5.88 6.41 16.65
C LYS A 83 -6.89 6.77 17.73
N VAL A 84 -7.90 5.92 17.87
CA VAL A 84 -9.01 6.04 18.82
C VAL A 84 -9.28 4.70 19.46
N GLU A 85 -9.99 4.69 20.57
CA GLU A 85 -10.44 3.44 21.18
C GLU A 85 -11.47 2.74 20.30
N LYS A 86 -11.57 1.43 20.44
CA LYS A 86 -12.39 0.58 19.57
C LYS A 86 -13.88 0.98 19.58
N GLU A 87 -14.38 1.39 20.73
CA GLU A 87 -15.75 1.80 20.96
C GLU A 87 -16.11 3.10 20.21
N GLU A 88 -15.10 3.94 19.98
CA GLU A 88 -15.25 5.25 19.36
C GLU A 88 -15.37 5.15 17.83
N ILE A 89 -14.87 4.06 17.22
CA ILE A 89 -14.93 3.83 15.77
C ILE A 89 -16.38 3.86 15.27
N LYS A 90 -17.34 3.48 16.09
CA LYS A 90 -18.77 3.55 15.73
C LYS A 90 -19.21 4.97 15.37
N GLY A 91 -18.90 5.96 16.19
CA GLY A 91 -19.24 7.37 15.94
C GLY A 91 -18.60 7.89 14.63
N ILE A 92 -17.33 7.57 14.43
CA ILE A 92 -16.60 7.93 13.20
C ILE A 92 -17.22 7.25 11.97
N THR A 93 -17.65 5.99 12.10
CA THR A 93 -18.29 5.24 11.01
C THR A 93 -19.64 5.85 10.62
N ILE A 94 -20.43 6.32 11.59
CA ILE A 94 -21.69 7.02 11.31
C ILE A 94 -21.42 8.31 10.55
N LEU A 95 -20.45 9.13 10.99
CA LEU A 95 -20.05 10.35 10.27
C LEU A 95 -19.60 10.06 8.83
N LEU A 96 -18.81 8.99 8.64
CA LEU A 96 -18.36 8.59 7.31
C LEU A 96 -19.54 8.15 6.43
N LYS A 97 -20.48 7.39 6.97
CA LYS A 97 -21.70 6.97 6.26
C LYS A 97 -22.53 8.19 5.83
N ASP A 98 -22.83 9.10 6.76
CA ASP A 98 -23.62 10.29 6.49
C ASP A 98 -22.94 11.17 5.43
N PHE A 99 -21.62 11.36 5.52
CA PHE A 99 -20.84 12.02 4.48
C PHE A 99 -20.99 11.34 3.12
N CYS A 100 -20.88 10.00 3.06
CA CYS A 100 -20.99 9.26 1.79
C CYS A 100 -22.40 9.38 1.18
N GLU A 101 -23.44 9.40 2.00
CA GLU A 101 -24.83 9.61 1.56
C GLU A 101 -25.02 11.02 0.99
N ASP A 102 -24.53 12.04 1.67
CA ASP A 102 -24.65 13.45 1.24
C ASP A 102 -23.98 13.72 -0.10
N VAL A 103 -22.81 13.11 -0.37
CA VAL A 103 -22.08 13.31 -1.62
C VAL A 103 -22.30 12.20 -2.66
N HIS A 104 -23.22 11.27 -2.39
CA HIS A 104 -23.55 10.13 -3.24
C HIS A 104 -22.33 9.28 -3.60
N LEU A 105 -21.46 9.03 -2.62
CA LEU A 105 -20.23 8.26 -2.78
C LEU A 105 -20.40 6.82 -2.34
N SER A 106 -19.96 5.89 -3.17
CA SER A 106 -19.84 4.47 -2.80
C SER A 106 -18.41 4.13 -2.42
N ILE A 107 -18.21 3.49 -1.26
CA ILE A 107 -16.92 2.99 -0.81
C ILE A 107 -16.82 1.51 -1.19
N PRO A 108 -15.80 1.09 -1.98
CA PRO A 108 -15.67 -0.30 -2.41
C PRO A 108 -15.19 -1.22 -1.28
N GLY A 109 -14.61 -0.66 -0.22
CA GLY A 109 -14.08 -1.40 0.92
C GLY A 109 -13.06 -0.60 1.71
N PHE A 110 -12.47 -1.24 2.72
CA PHE A 110 -11.51 -0.65 3.64
C PHE A 110 -10.14 -1.33 3.56
N VAL A 111 -9.08 -0.55 3.71
CA VAL A 111 -7.71 -1.01 4.01
C VAL A 111 -7.23 -0.28 5.24
N ALA A 112 -6.92 -1.01 6.30
CA ALA A 112 -6.43 -0.46 7.55
C ALA A 112 -5.59 -1.48 8.32
N GLU A 113 -5.00 -1.05 9.43
CA GLU A 113 -4.52 -1.96 10.45
C GLU A 113 -5.66 -2.93 10.84
N LYS A 114 -5.31 -4.18 11.14
CA LYS A 114 -6.26 -5.30 11.23
C LYS A 114 -7.45 -5.03 12.15
N GLU A 115 -7.21 -4.60 13.38
CA GLU A 115 -8.28 -4.39 14.36
C GLU A 115 -9.18 -3.21 13.94
N THR A 116 -8.58 -2.14 13.43
CA THR A 116 -9.29 -0.99 12.86
C THR A 116 -10.16 -1.40 11.66
N ALA A 117 -9.61 -2.20 10.73
CA ALA A 117 -10.35 -2.68 9.56
C ALA A 117 -11.56 -3.53 9.96
N LEU A 118 -11.38 -4.46 10.90
CA LEU A 118 -12.44 -5.32 11.40
C LEU A 118 -13.55 -4.51 12.08
N GLN A 119 -13.17 -3.54 12.93
CA GLN A 119 -14.15 -2.73 13.63
C GLN A 119 -14.90 -1.78 12.69
N LEU A 120 -14.19 -1.05 11.81
CA LEU A 120 -14.81 -0.20 10.78
C LEU A 120 -15.80 -1.00 9.93
N THR A 121 -15.41 -2.18 9.48
CA THR A 121 -16.25 -3.03 8.66
C THR A 121 -17.49 -3.52 9.40
N ARG A 122 -17.33 -3.92 10.65
CA ARG A 122 -18.44 -4.33 11.51
C ARG A 122 -19.45 -3.19 11.72
N GLU A 123 -18.97 -2.01 12.08
CA GLU A 123 -19.84 -0.85 12.30
C GLU A 123 -20.47 -0.39 10.99
N TRP A 124 -19.71 -0.41 9.87
CA TRP A 124 -20.27 -0.10 8.54
C TRP A 124 -21.41 -1.03 8.17
N SER A 125 -21.23 -2.35 8.31
CA SER A 125 -22.28 -3.33 8.05
C SER A 125 -23.50 -3.09 8.94
N HIS A 126 -23.28 -2.72 10.20
CA HIS A 126 -24.37 -2.46 11.14
C HIS A 126 -25.21 -1.22 10.73
N VAL A 127 -24.55 -0.14 10.30
CA VAL A 127 -25.27 1.12 9.98
C VAL A 127 -25.79 1.19 8.55
N THR A 128 -25.25 0.38 7.62
CA THR A 128 -25.66 0.39 6.20
C THR A 128 -26.45 -0.85 5.78
N GLY A 129 -26.35 -1.95 6.53
CA GLY A 129 -26.85 -3.27 6.11
C GLY A 129 -26.01 -3.96 5.04
N ALA A 130 -24.89 -3.39 4.63
CA ALA A 130 -24.03 -3.95 3.58
C ALA A 130 -23.32 -5.22 4.05
N SER A 131 -23.21 -6.21 3.17
CA SER A 131 -22.38 -7.39 3.38
C SER A 131 -20.91 -7.07 3.11
N THR A 132 -20.02 -7.82 3.75
CA THR A 132 -18.57 -7.60 3.60
C THR A 132 -17.83 -8.92 3.46
N SER A 133 -16.66 -8.90 2.80
CA SER A 133 -15.81 -10.06 2.66
C SER A 133 -14.34 -9.70 2.78
N ILE A 134 -13.56 -10.51 3.50
CA ILE A 134 -12.12 -10.36 3.59
C ILE A 134 -11.50 -10.69 2.22
N ARG A 135 -10.78 -9.75 1.65
CA ARG A 135 -10.07 -9.92 0.37
C ARG A 135 -8.63 -10.35 0.59
N MET A 136 -7.97 -9.82 1.62
CA MET A 136 -6.58 -10.15 1.89
C MET A 136 -6.24 -9.88 3.36
N ASN A 137 -5.57 -10.84 3.99
CA ASN A 137 -4.87 -10.66 5.25
C ASN A 137 -3.42 -10.30 4.94
N GLN A 138 -3.00 -9.13 5.34
CA GLN A 138 -1.68 -8.61 5.00
C GLN A 138 -0.83 -8.41 6.25
N ARG A 139 0.48 -8.46 6.06
CA ARG A 139 1.46 -8.03 7.06
C ARG A 139 2.39 -6.99 6.46
N VAL A 140 2.59 -5.92 7.21
CA VAL A 140 3.60 -4.92 6.93
C VAL A 140 4.90 -5.36 7.57
N TYR A 141 5.98 -5.30 6.80
CA TYR A 141 7.32 -5.58 7.28
C TYR A 141 8.21 -4.36 7.09
N GLN A 142 9.23 -4.24 7.97
CA GLN A 142 10.28 -3.23 7.92
C GLN A 142 11.65 -3.88 7.93
N LEU A 143 12.60 -3.28 7.20
CA LEU A 143 13.99 -3.68 7.15
C LEU A 143 14.91 -2.46 7.30
N ASN A 144 15.80 -2.48 8.28
CA ASN A 144 16.81 -1.45 8.48
C ASN A 144 18.22 -1.93 8.06
N LYS A 145 18.41 -3.23 7.96
CA LYS A 145 19.68 -3.84 7.55
C LYS A 145 19.45 -5.21 6.95
N VAL A 146 19.96 -5.43 5.74
CA VAL A 146 19.92 -6.74 5.09
C VAL A 146 20.87 -7.69 5.83
N LYS A 147 20.39 -8.87 6.17
CA LYS A 147 21.22 -9.96 6.69
C LYS A 147 22.17 -10.47 5.61
N ASP A 148 23.25 -11.11 6.04
CA ASP A 148 24.11 -11.85 5.12
C ASP A 148 23.40 -13.16 4.76
N ILE A 149 22.92 -13.22 3.51
CA ILE A 149 22.27 -14.39 2.93
C ILE A 149 22.96 -14.80 1.65
N PRO A 150 23.02 -16.10 1.34
CA PRO A 150 23.54 -16.55 0.05
C PRO A 150 22.65 -16.02 -1.08
N LEU A 151 23.27 -15.46 -2.10
CA LEU A 151 22.60 -15.05 -3.32
C LEU A 151 22.61 -16.20 -4.32
N SER A 152 21.54 -16.30 -5.11
CA SER A 152 21.49 -17.20 -6.26
C SER A 152 22.43 -16.73 -7.36
N GLU A 153 22.78 -17.63 -8.27
CA GLU A 153 23.46 -17.28 -9.51
C GLU A 153 22.73 -16.14 -10.25
N GLY A 154 23.48 -15.24 -10.87
CA GLY A 154 22.95 -14.10 -11.60
C GLY A 154 23.28 -12.75 -10.97
N GLN A 155 22.63 -11.70 -11.44
CA GLN A 155 22.86 -10.33 -10.98
C GLN A 155 21.59 -9.49 -11.08
N MET A 156 21.50 -8.44 -10.26
CA MET A 156 20.44 -7.45 -10.33
C MET A 156 20.76 -6.40 -11.40
N VAL A 157 19.89 -6.22 -12.38
CA VAL A 157 20.03 -5.24 -13.46
C VAL A 157 18.83 -4.30 -13.54
N PRO A 158 19.02 -3.00 -13.82
CA PRO A 158 17.92 -2.08 -13.99
C PRO A 158 17.10 -2.47 -15.23
N VAL A 159 15.78 -2.31 -15.14
CA VAL A 159 14.91 -2.47 -16.32
C VAL A 159 15.05 -1.22 -17.20
N CYS A 160 15.38 -1.43 -18.47
CA CYS A 160 15.66 -0.37 -19.41
C CYS A 160 14.63 -0.28 -20.55
N SER A 161 14.69 0.82 -21.30
CA SER A 161 13.92 0.99 -22.55
C SER A 161 14.17 -0.18 -23.51
N GLY A 162 13.11 -0.65 -24.15
CA GLY A 162 13.12 -1.86 -25.00
C GLY A 162 12.62 -3.12 -24.26
N GLN A 163 12.50 -3.09 -22.92
CA GLN A 163 12.03 -4.21 -22.11
C GLN A 163 10.55 -4.06 -21.65
N GLU A 164 9.82 -3.07 -22.20
CA GLU A 164 8.44 -2.75 -21.77
C GLU A 164 7.49 -3.94 -21.90
N ARG A 165 7.62 -4.73 -22.97
CA ARG A 165 6.76 -5.90 -23.18
C ARG A 165 7.03 -7.02 -22.18
N LEU A 166 8.30 -7.23 -21.82
CA LEU A 166 8.69 -8.20 -20.82
C LEU A 166 8.22 -7.78 -19.43
N LEU A 167 8.46 -6.52 -19.04
CA LEU A 167 7.99 -5.97 -17.79
C LEU A 167 6.45 -6.02 -17.71
N ALA A 168 5.74 -5.67 -18.79
CA ALA A 168 4.27 -5.75 -18.87
C ALA A 168 3.76 -7.19 -18.67
N LYS A 169 4.44 -8.18 -19.24
CA LYS A 169 4.13 -9.59 -19.00
C LYS A 169 4.26 -9.93 -17.51
N CYS A 170 5.39 -9.59 -16.89
CA CYS A 170 5.63 -9.86 -15.46
C CYS A 170 4.62 -9.14 -14.56
N ILE A 171 4.26 -7.88 -14.85
CA ILE A 171 3.22 -7.13 -14.13
C ILE A 171 1.87 -7.84 -14.21
N ARG A 172 1.45 -8.28 -15.40
CA ARG A 172 0.18 -8.95 -15.59
C ARG A 172 0.13 -10.30 -14.88
N GLU A 173 1.20 -11.08 -14.95
CA GLU A 173 1.31 -12.36 -14.27
C GLU A 173 1.34 -12.19 -12.74
N PHE A 174 2.01 -11.17 -12.23
CA PHE A 174 1.97 -10.80 -10.81
C PHE A 174 0.55 -10.47 -10.35
N VAL A 175 -0.17 -9.64 -11.12
CA VAL A 175 -1.56 -9.26 -10.80
C VAL A 175 -2.48 -10.48 -10.82
N ALA A 176 -2.32 -11.39 -11.80
CA ALA A 176 -3.09 -12.62 -11.88
C ALA A 176 -2.80 -13.59 -10.71
N ASP A 177 -1.55 -13.66 -10.26
CA ASP A 177 -1.19 -14.50 -9.10
C ASP A 177 -1.68 -13.92 -7.75
N THR A 178 -1.89 -12.61 -7.66
CA THR A 178 -2.41 -11.96 -6.43
C THR A 178 -3.93 -11.93 -6.39
N GLU A 179 -4.61 -12.33 -7.46
CA GLU A 179 -6.08 -12.39 -7.60
C GLU A 179 -6.84 -11.08 -7.25
N VAL A 180 -6.14 -9.96 -7.15
CA VAL A 180 -6.75 -8.70 -6.70
C VAL A 180 -7.58 -8.05 -7.81
N VAL A 181 -7.09 -8.03 -9.05
CA VAL A 181 -7.77 -7.45 -10.23
C VAL A 181 -7.18 -8.07 -11.49
N SER A 182 -7.96 -8.25 -12.56
CA SER A 182 -7.42 -8.55 -13.89
C SER A 182 -6.88 -7.27 -14.54
N MET A 183 -5.75 -7.38 -15.23
CA MET A 183 -5.14 -6.27 -15.98
C MET A 183 -5.02 -6.64 -17.45
N SER A 184 -5.49 -5.77 -18.33
CA SER A 184 -5.40 -5.96 -19.78
C SER A 184 -3.94 -5.84 -20.27
N GLY A 185 -3.70 -6.30 -21.51
CA GLY A 185 -2.39 -6.15 -22.16
C GLY A 185 -1.98 -4.69 -22.32
N ASP A 186 -2.91 -3.82 -22.72
CA ASP A 186 -2.63 -2.40 -22.94
C ASP A 186 -2.37 -1.66 -21.62
N GLU A 187 -3.15 -1.94 -20.57
CA GLU A 187 -2.91 -1.37 -19.23
C GLU A 187 -1.56 -1.79 -18.67
N SER A 188 -1.20 -3.07 -18.79
CA SER A 188 0.09 -3.56 -18.33
C SER A 188 1.26 -2.96 -19.10
N LEU A 189 1.11 -2.77 -20.43
CA LEU A 189 2.13 -2.14 -21.26
C LEU A 189 2.29 -0.65 -20.92
N LYS A 190 1.19 0.06 -20.74
CA LYS A 190 1.22 1.46 -20.26
C LYS A 190 1.91 1.56 -18.89
N ARG A 191 1.55 0.69 -17.96
CA ARG A 191 2.17 0.63 -16.63
C ARG A 191 3.67 0.37 -16.70
N ALA A 192 4.10 -0.56 -17.56
CA ALA A 192 5.52 -0.87 -17.75
C ALA A 192 6.30 0.34 -18.30
N LYS A 193 5.74 1.04 -19.30
CA LYS A 193 6.34 2.27 -19.82
C LYS A 193 6.48 3.35 -18.74
N ASP A 194 5.38 3.62 -18.01
CA ASP A 194 5.41 4.58 -16.92
C ASP A 194 6.45 4.22 -15.84
N MET A 195 6.63 2.94 -15.52
CA MET A 195 7.62 2.47 -14.57
C MET A 195 9.05 2.70 -15.09
N ILE A 196 9.33 2.40 -16.35
CA ILE A 196 10.67 2.60 -16.94
C ILE A 196 11.00 4.09 -17.07
N GLU A 197 10.03 4.92 -17.47
CA GLU A 197 10.28 6.34 -17.73
C GLU A 197 10.33 7.21 -16.46
N LYS A 198 9.55 6.85 -15.44
CA LYS A 198 9.29 7.73 -14.28
C LYS A 198 9.81 7.19 -12.95
N GLU A 199 10.23 5.92 -12.90
CA GLU A 199 10.59 5.26 -11.67
C GLU A 199 12.03 4.77 -11.69
N ALA A 200 12.82 5.17 -10.69
CA ALA A 200 14.27 4.90 -10.65
C ALA A 200 14.62 3.46 -10.22
N TYR A 201 13.68 2.72 -9.60
CA TYR A 201 14.00 1.48 -8.88
C TYR A 201 13.16 0.30 -9.36
N VAL A 202 13.27 -0.04 -10.65
CA VAL A 202 12.68 -1.25 -11.24
C VAL A 202 13.80 -2.13 -11.73
N PHE A 203 13.91 -3.36 -11.20
CA PHE A 203 15.03 -4.25 -11.46
C PHE A 203 14.55 -5.65 -11.84
N PHE A 204 15.32 -6.28 -12.74
CA PHE A 204 15.29 -7.72 -12.93
C PHE A 204 16.46 -8.40 -12.20
N TRP A 205 16.26 -9.65 -11.83
CA TRP A 205 17.32 -10.60 -11.58
C TRP A 205 17.57 -11.36 -12.87
N GLU A 206 18.79 -11.32 -13.39
CA GLU A 206 19.17 -11.98 -14.63
C GLU A 206 20.16 -13.12 -14.37
N VAL A 207 19.95 -14.23 -15.06
CA VAL A 207 20.86 -15.38 -15.14
C VAL A 207 21.17 -15.60 -16.62
N ASP A 208 22.43 -15.59 -17.00
CA ASP A 208 22.89 -15.72 -18.40
C ASP A 208 22.17 -14.78 -19.39
N GLY A 209 21.91 -13.54 -18.95
CA GLY A 209 21.18 -12.52 -19.73
C GLY A 209 19.68 -12.74 -19.81
N GLN A 210 19.12 -13.73 -19.10
CA GLN A 210 17.70 -14.01 -19.04
C GLN A 210 17.09 -13.45 -17.76
N PRO A 211 16.13 -12.50 -17.80
CA PRO A 211 15.36 -12.06 -16.64
C PRO A 211 14.50 -13.20 -16.05
N VAL A 212 14.74 -13.53 -14.78
CA VAL A 212 14.12 -14.65 -14.07
C VAL A 212 13.30 -14.23 -12.84
N SER A 213 13.47 -13.00 -12.37
CA SER A 213 12.68 -12.41 -11.28
C SER A 213 12.67 -10.90 -11.40
N MET A 214 11.72 -10.23 -10.78
CA MET A 214 11.70 -8.77 -10.69
C MET A 214 11.35 -8.29 -9.29
N ALA A 215 11.79 -7.07 -8.97
CA ALA A 215 11.39 -6.32 -7.79
C ALA A 215 11.43 -4.81 -8.09
N ARG A 216 10.65 -4.05 -7.35
CA ARG A 216 10.56 -2.60 -7.50
C ARG A 216 10.57 -1.90 -6.15
N GLY A 217 11.31 -0.77 -6.05
CA GLY A 217 11.22 0.21 -4.97
C GLY A 217 10.30 1.37 -5.36
N ALA A 218 9.32 1.66 -4.54
CA ALA A 218 8.34 2.72 -4.79
C ALA A 218 7.74 3.26 -3.48
N ARG A 219 6.80 4.19 -3.57
CA ARG A 219 6.12 4.77 -2.41
C ARG A 219 7.11 5.25 -1.35
N ARG A 220 7.92 6.23 -1.70
CA ARG A 220 8.82 6.89 -0.75
C ARG A 220 7.99 7.60 0.32
N THR A 221 8.44 7.45 1.54
CA THR A 221 8.02 8.24 2.69
C THR A 221 9.16 9.20 3.07
N GLU A 222 9.13 9.80 4.24
CA GLU A 222 10.20 10.72 4.65
C GLU A 222 11.53 9.99 4.87
N ASN A 223 11.49 8.85 5.56
CA ASN A 223 12.69 8.07 5.90
C ASN A 223 12.73 6.70 5.23
N GLY A 224 11.65 6.26 4.62
CA GLY A 224 11.52 4.91 4.09
C GLY A 224 11.14 4.82 2.61
N ILE A 225 11.22 3.60 2.10
CA ILE A 225 10.76 3.24 0.75
C ILE A 225 10.15 1.84 0.76
N THR A 226 9.10 1.62 -0.05
CA THR A 226 8.42 0.32 -0.11
C THR A 226 8.96 -0.54 -1.25
N VAL A 227 9.34 -1.76 -0.96
CA VAL A 227 9.62 -2.81 -1.96
C VAL A 227 8.29 -3.47 -2.34
N ASN A 228 8.00 -3.55 -3.62
CA ASN A 228 6.79 -4.17 -4.16
C ASN A 228 7.02 -4.80 -5.55
N PHE A 229 5.97 -5.34 -6.17
CA PHE A 229 6.06 -6.05 -7.46
C PHE A 229 7.18 -7.09 -7.47
N VAL A 230 7.35 -7.83 -6.37
CA VAL A 230 8.27 -8.96 -6.31
C VAL A 230 7.60 -10.14 -7.02
N TYR A 231 8.12 -10.50 -8.18
CA TYR A 231 7.55 -11.57 -8.99
C TYR A 231 8.65 -12.45 -9.61
N THR A 232 8.42 -13.75 -9.55
CA THR A 232 9.24 -14.77 -10.22
C THR A 232 8.30 -15.65 -11.07
N PRO A 233 8.45 -15.70 -12.40
CA PRO A 233 7.70 -16.61 -13.27
C PRO A 233 7.74 -18.05 -12.77
N LYS A 234 6.65 -18.80 -12.99
CA LYS A 234 6.48 -20.15 -12.39
C LYS A 234 7.63 -21.10 -12.68
N GLU A 235 8.16 -21.07 -13.89
CA GLU A 235 9.29 -21.87 -14.37
C GLU A 235 10.63 -21.56 -13.69
N PHE A 236 10.74 -20.40 -13.05
CA PHE A 236 11.97 -19.97 -12.36
C PHE A 236 11.87 -20.01 -10.83
N ARG A 237 10.73 -20.45 -10.27
CA ARG A 237 10.53 -20.51 -8.81
C ARG A 237 11.39 -21.58 -8.13
N LYS A 238 11.52 -21.46 -6.81
CA LYS A 238 12.27 -22.37 -5.93
C LYS A 238 13.79 -22.41 -6.18
N LYS A 239 14.35 -21.38 -6.83
CA LYS A 239 15.78 -21.22 -7.10
C LYS A 239 16.42 -20.06 -6.34
N GLY A 240 15.66 -19.40 -5.42
CA GLY A 240 16.16 -18.29 -4.59
C GLY A 240 16.22 -16.93 -5.29
N TYR A 241 15.76 -16.80 -6.53
CA TYR A 241 15.86 -15.55 -7.30
C TYR A 241 15.09 -14.38 -6.68
N ALA A 242 13.89 -14.63 -6.12
CA ALA A 242 13.14 -13.61 -5.39
C ALA A 242 13.91 -13.11 -4.16
N SER A 243 14.52 -14.00 -3.39
CA SER A 243 15.34 -13.63 -2.23
C SER A 243 16.52 -12.75 -2.65
N SER A 244 17.19 -13.13 -3.76
CA SER A 244 18.36 -12.42 -4.26
C SER A 244 18.02 -11.02 -4.75
N VAL A 245 16.99 -10.87 -5.59
CA VAL A 245 16.61 -9.55 -6.12
C VAL A 245 16.11 -8.63 -5.01
N VAL A 246 15.33 -9.14 -4.04
CA VAL A 246 14.85 -8.33 -2.91
C VAL A 246 15.99 -7.93 -1.99
N ALA A 247 16.93 -8.83 -1.68
CA ALA A 247 18.08 -8.52 -0.85
C ALA A 247 18.97 -7.43 -1.48
N GLU A 248 19.31 -7.57 -2.75
CA GLU A 248 20.15 -6.59 -3.46
C GLU A 248 19.43 -5.25 -3.64
N LEU A 249 18.14 -5.28 -4.01
CA LEU A 249 17.34 -4.06 -4.09
C LEU A 249 17.28 -3.36 -2.72
N SER A 250 17.02 -4.11 -1.64
CA SER A 250 16.98 -3.54 -0.30
C SER A 250 18.33 -2.95 0.12
N ARG A 251 19.46 -3.61 -0.21
CA ARG A 251 20.81 -3.03 0.02
C ARG A 251 21.01 -1.73 -0.74
N LEU A 252 20.54 -1.66 -1.99
CA LEU A 252 20.60 -0.45 -2.79
C LEU A 252 19.77 0.68 -2.17
N LEU A 253 18.51 0.40 -1.82
CA LEU A 253 17.58 1.38 -1.28
C LEU A 253 18.02 1.91 0.10
N LEU A 254 18.61 1.06 0.95
CA LEU A 254 19.11 1.44 2.28
C LEU A 254 20.36 2.35 2.24
N LYS A 255 20.93 2.65 1.07
CA LYS A 255 21.97 3.68 0.93
C LYS A 255 21.41 5.09 1.11
N ASP A 256 20.14 5.30 0.70
CA ASP A 256 19.48 6.60 0.66
C ASP A 256 18.27 6.68 1.60
N HIS A 257 17.85 5.56 2.20
CA HIS A 257 16.68 5.46 3.08
C HIS A 257 17.03 4.77 4.39
N SER A 258 16.43 5.19 5.49
CA SER A 258 16.63 4.60 6.82
C SER A 258 16.04 3.20 6.94
N PHE A 259 15.01 2.91 6.14
CA PHE A 259 14.38 1.58 6.11
C PHE A 259 13.70 1.29 4.76
N CYS A 260 13.55 -0.02 4.50
CA CYS A 260 12.61 -0.51 3.49
C CYS A 260 11.37 -1.09 4.16
N SER A 261 10.20 -0.87 3.58
CA SER A 261 8.96 -1.55 3.97
C SER A 261 8.44 -2.45 2.85
N LEU A 262 7.58 -3.39 3.18
CA LEU A 262 6.80 -4.16 2.22
C LEU A 262 5.51 -4.69 2.83
N TYR A 263 4.54 -4.98 1.96
CA TYR A 263 3.33 -5.75 2.29
C TYR A 263 3.44 -7.15 1.73
N THR A 264 2.96 -8.12 2.47
CA THR A 264 2.79 -9.50 1.98
C THR A 264 1.47 -10.07 2.45
N ASP A 265 0.90 -10.95 1.65
CA ASP A 265 -0.24 -11.76 2.03
C ASP A 265 0.20 -12.78 3.10
N LEU A 266 -0.51 -12.85 4.21
CA LEU A 266 -0.27 -13.83 5.28
C LEU A 266 -0.54 -15.26 4.80
N ASP A 267 -1.42 -15.43 3.80
CA ASP A 267 -1.71 -16.72 3.20
C ASP A 267 -0.63 -17.20 2.22
N ASN A 268 0.44 -16.39 2.02
CA ASN A 268 1.62 -16.76 1.24
C ASN A 268 2.83 -17.06 2.14
N PRO A 269 2.96 -18.26 2.72
CA PRO A 269 4.03 -18.60 3.66
C PRO A 269 5.42 -18.54 3.01
N THR A 270 5.52 -18.76 1.69
CA THR A 270 6.80 -18.69 0.97
C THR A 270 7.37 -17.29 0.98
N SER A 271 6.57 -16.29 0.64
CA SER A 271 7.01 -14.89 0.63
C SER A 271 7.35 -14.41 2.04
N ASN A 272 6.51 -14.72 3.03
CA ASN A 272 6.76 -14.37 4.43
C ASN A 272 8.10 -14.93 4.93
N LYS A 273 8.42 -16.21 4.62
CA LYS A 273 9.70 -16.82 4.98
C LYS A 273 10.89 -16.08 4.34
N ILE A 274 10.83 -15.80 3.04
CA ILE A 274 11.87 -15.09 2.30
C ILE A 274 12.19 -13.73 2.96
N TYR A 275 11.18 -12.95 3.29
CA TYR A 275 11.38 -11.63 3.87
C TYR A 275 12.00 -11.69 5.27
N ILE A 276 11.59 -12.64 6.12
CA ILE A 276 12.19 -12.87 7.45
C ILE A 276 13.67 -13.30 7.32
N GLU A 277 13.99 -14.16 6.36
CA GLU A 277 15.36 -14.61 6.10
C GLU A 277 16.26 -13.45 5.65
N ILE A 278 15.78 -12.55 4.80
CA ILE A 278 16.48 -11.32 4.38
C ILE A 278 16.73 -10.37 5.57
N GLY A 279 15.88 -10.43 6.60
CA GLY A 279 16.01 -9.60 7.81
C GLY A 279 14.84 -8.66 8.07
N TYR A 280 13.81 -8.70 7.24
CA TYR A 280 12.58 -7.96 7.49
C TYR A 280 11.92 -8.42 8.79
N ARG A 281 11.35 -7.48 9.53
CA ARG A 281 10.63 -7.73 10.78
C ARG A 281 9.18 -7.28 10.65
N PRO A 282 8.22 -8.04 11.20
CA PRO A 282 6.83 -7.62 11.25
C PRO A 282 6.67 -6.28 11.98
N VAL A 283 5.84 -5.40 11.45
CA VAL A 283 5.43 -4.12 12.05
C VAL A 283 4.00 -4.25 12.56
N CYS A 284 3.05 -4.47 11.66
CA CYS A 284 1.64 -4.67 11.99
C CYS A 284 0.97 -5.59 10.98
N ASP A 285 -0.18 -6.14 11.36
CA ASP A 285 -1.08 -6.79 10.43
C ASP A 285 -2.06 -5.77 9.87
N SER A 286 -2.41 -5.89 8.60
CA SER A 286 -3.36 -5.06 7.88
C SER A 286 -4.40 -5.93 7.19
N MET A 287 -5.59 -5.42 6.97
CA MET A 287 -6.62 -6.13 6.24
C MET A 287 -7.20 -5.29 5.10
N MET A 288 -7.50 -5.99 4.02
CA MET A 288 -8.32 -5.47 2.92
C MET A 288 -9.67 -6.17 2.96
N ILE A 289 -10.75 -5.42 3.13
CA ILE A 289 -12.12 -5.93 3.27
C ILE A 289 -13.01 -5.21 2.25
N SER A 290 -13.67 -6.00 1.39
CA SER A 290 -14.66 -5.49 0.41
C SER A 290 -15.99 -5.24 1.07
N ILE A 291 -16.70 -4.22 0.62
CA ILE A 291 -18.14 -4.02 0.80
C ILE A 291 -18.82 -4.62 -0.45
N VAL A 292 -19.85 -5.44 -0.24
CA VAL A 292 -20.55 -6.21 -1.29
C VAL A 292 -22.01 -5.78 -1.39
#